data_96b2018e71da84fdc41fa1422819fa99
#
_entry.id   96b2018e71da84fdc41fa1422819fa99
#
_cell.length_a   1.000
_cell.length_b   1.000
_cell.length_c   1.000
_cell.angle_alpha   90.00
_cell.angle_beta   90.00
_cell.angle_gamma   90.00
#
_symmetry.space_group_name_H-M   'P 1'
#
loop_
_entity.id
_entity.type
_entity.pdbx_description
1 polymer ?
#
loop_
_entity_poly.entity_id
_entity_poly.type
_entity_poly.pdbx_seq_one_letter_code
_entity_poly.pdbx_strand_id
1 'polypeptide(L)'
;MSRHRLGWTVLVMIVFCVVSCATTDIKVQKQQAETIRNLGEAYYRQGDYTLALKEFLKAEELYPDDPFLQNDLGLTYKAKKRLDLAIKHFKRALEIKPDYAPAKNNLGTVYLEKKEWDTAIKYFKEVTENMLYATPQLALANLGWAYYNKKEFGLSETYYRKALDLDPKFINALRGLGLTYIAMGRIDEGVEILERAVKNYPKFALLYDDLAKAYMLSYDYDKALDAYQKVIELAPGSAMAMEAEKAVHKIKGY
;
A
#
# COMPACT_ATOMS: atom_id res chain seq x y z
N MET A 1 -67.03 -20.22 3.75
CA MET A 1 -65.90 -19.19 3.91
C MET A 1 -64.63 -19.71 4.55
N SER A 2 -64.43 -21.00 4.81
CA SER A 2 -63.24 -21.51 5.53
C SER A 2 -62.10 -22.08 4.64
N ARG A 3 -62.39 -22.48 3.40
CA ARG A 3 -61.36 -23.11 2.52
C ARG A 3 -60.30 -22.15 1.96
N HIS A 4 -60.61 -20.88 1.77
CA HIS A 4 -59.64 -19.89 1.26
C HIS A 4 -58.61 -19.42 2.31
N ARG A 5 -58.97 -19.44 3.59
CA ARG A 5 -58.01 -19.04 4.68
C ARG A 5 -56.93 -20.09 4.93
N LEU A 6 -57.25 -21.38 4.74
CA LEU A 6 -56.28 -22.47 4.94
C LEU A 6 -55.21 -22.50 3.85
N GLY A 7 -55.58 -22.18 2.58
CA GLY A 7 -54.63 -22.10 1.47
C GLY A 7 -53.60 -20.95 1.62
N TRP A 8 -54.02 -19.80 2.14
CA TRP A 8 -53.15 -18.65 2.36
C TRP A 8 -52.16 -18.87 3.51
N THR A 9 -52.58 -19.53 4.60
CA THR A 9 -51.70 -19.84 5.73
C THR A 9 -50.63 -20.87 5.36
N VAL A 10 -50.95 -21.87 4.55
CA VAL A 10 -49.99 -22.87 4.06
C VAL A 10 -49.00 -22.23 3.09
N LEU A 11 -49.46 -21.36 2.18
CA LEU A 11 -48.58 -20.63 1.23
C LEU A 11 -47.58 -19.71 1.97
N VAL A 12 -48.06 -18.98 3.00
CA VAL A 12 -47.19 -18.11 3.81
C VAL A 12 -46.16 -18.92 4.60
N MET A 13 -46.53 -20.08 5.18
CA MET A 13 -45.59 -20.96 5.87
C MET A 13 -44.54 -21.55 4.92
N ILE A 14 -44.90 -21.95 3.72
CA ILE A 14 -43.96 -22.48 2.72
C ILE A 14 -42.95 -21.37 2.31
N VAL A 15 -43.43 -20.15 2.07
CA VAL A 15 -42.55 -19.01 1.75
C VAL A 15 -41.61 -18.70 2.91
N PHE A 16 -42.06 -18.73 4.16
CA PHE A 16 -41.21 -18.53 5.33
C PHE A 16 -40.16 -19.64 5.49
N CYS A 17 -40.51 -20.91 5.25
CA CYS A 17 -39.54 -22.02 5.30
C CYS A 17 -38.46 -21.91 4.22
N VAL A 18 -38.84 -21.57 2.98
CA VAL A 18 -37.90 -21.45 1.86
C VAL A 18 -36.94 -20.27 2.08
N VAL A 19 -37.44 -19.12 2.56
CA VAL A 19 -36.62 -17.96 2.89
C VAL A 19 -35.68 -18.26 4.05
N SER A 20 -36.14 -18.97 5.09
CA SER A 20 -35.30 -19.36 6.25
C SER A 20 -34.18 -20.34 5.86
N CYS A 21 -34.44 -21.31 4.98
CA CYS A 21 -33.38 -22.21 4.48
C CYS A 21 -32.37 -21.48 3.62
N ALA A 22 -32.82 -20.63 2.70
CA ALA A 22 -31.92 -19.88 1.82
C ALA A 22 -30.99 -18.90 2.61
N THR A 23 -31.52 -18.24 3.64
CA THR A 23 -30.72 -17.34 4.50
C THR A 23 -29.72 -18.11 5.35
N THR A 24 -30.06 -19.31 5.78
CA THR A 24 -29.13 -20.18 6.53
C THR A 24 -27.96 -20.65 5.65
N ASP A 25 -28.25 -21.05 4.40
CA ASP A 25 -27.22 -21.45 3.43
C ASP A 25 -26.24 -20.30 3.10
N ILE A 26 -26.74 -19.09 2.87
CA ILE A 26 -25.89 -17.93 2.59
C ILE A 26 -24.98 -17.60 3.79
N LYS A 27 -25.52 -17.70 5.01
CA LYS A 27 -24.73 -17.48 6.22
C LYS A 27 -23.60 -18.51 6.38
N VAL A 28 -23.87 -19.76 6.09
CA VAL A 28 -22.88 -20.85 6.15
C VAL A 28 -21.81 -20.63 5.07
N GLN A 29 -22.21 -20.33 3.83
CA GLN A 29 -21.28 -20.05 2.73
C GLN A 29 -20.37 -18.86 3.06
N LYS A 30 -20.93 -17.78 3.60
CA LYS A 30 -20.14 -16.61 4.02
C LYS A 30 -19.11 -16.97 5.09
N GLN A 31 -19.49 -17.75 6.10
CA GLN A 31 -18.57 -18.16 7.17
C GLN A 31 -17.47 -19.10 6.65
N GLN A 32 -17.78 -20.00 5.72
CA GLN A 32 -16.82 -20.84 5.05
C GLN A 32 -15.85 -20.01 4.20
N ALA A 33 -16.36 -19.08 3.40
CA ALA A 33 -15.57 -18.17 2.61
C ALA A 33 -14.60 -17.33 3.48
N GLU A 34 -15.07 -16.80 4.61
CA GLU A 34 -14.25 -16.06 5.56
C GLU A 34 -13.11 -16.93 6.14
N THR A 35 -13.41 -18.18 6.48
CA THR A 35 -12.38 -19.10 6.98
C THR A 35 -11.30 -19.37 5.92
N ILE A 36 -11.71 -19.59 4.67
CA ILE A 36 -10.78 -19.81 3.55
C ILE A 36 -10.01 -18.52 3.24
N ARG A 37 -10.64 -17.35 3.29
CA ARG A 37 -9.97 -16.06 3.15
C ARG A 37 -8.88 -15.88 4.19
N ASN A 38 -9.15 -16.18 5.47
CA ASN A 38 -8.17 -16.09 6.55
C ASN A 38 -6.94 -16.99 6.30
N LEU A 39 -7.13 -18.16 5.71
CA LEU A 39 -6.02 -19.02 5.27
C LEU A 39 -5.24 -18.35 4.12
N GLY A 40 -5.92 -17.77 3.15
CA GLY A 40 -5.30 -17.00 2.06
C GLY A 40 -4.48 -15.82 2.58
N GLU A 41 -4.99 -15.06 3.56
CA GLU A 41 -4.25 -13.98 4.23
C GLU A 41 -2.99 -14.48 4.93
N ALA A 42 -3.03 -15.67 5.55
CA ALA A 42 -1.85 -16.27 6.17
C ALA A 42 -0.76 -16.57 5.14
N TYR A 43 -1.11 -17.17 3.99
CA TYR A 43 -0.17 -17.38 2.88
C TYR A 43 0.34 -16.05 2.30
N TYR A 44 -0.52 -15.05 2.15
CA TYR A 44 -0.11 -13.73 1.68
C TYR A 44 0.95 -13.10 2.59
N ARG A 45 0.77 -13.16 3.91
CA ARG A 45 1.74 -12.67 4.90
C ARG A 45 3.07 -13.43 4.88
N GLN A 46 3.07 -14.71 4.47
CA GLN A 46 4.28 -15.50 4.27
C GLN A 46 4.97 -15.22 2.92
N GLY A 47 4.35 -14.40 2.05
CA GLY A 47 4.85 -14.10 0.72
C GLY A 47 4.50 -15.17 -0.33
N ASP A 48 3.76 -16.21 0.02
CA ASP A 48 3.27 -17.19 -0.94
C ASP A 48 2.00 -16.71 -1.63
N TYR A 49 2.20 -15.78 -2.56
CA TYR A 49 1.10 -15.19 -3.33
C TYR A 49 0.37 -16.19 -4.24
N THR A 50 0.96 -17.34 -4.53
CA THR A 50 0.33 -18.37 -5.36
C THR A 50 -0.67 -19.18 -4.55
N LEU A 51 -0.29 -19.62 -3.36
CA LEU A 51 -1.23 -20.29 -2.45
C LEU A 51 -2.30 -19.32 -1.95
N ALA A 52 -1.92 -18.07 -1.62
CA ALA A 52 -2.88 -17.03 -1.24
C ALA A 52 -3.96 -16.85 -2.33
N LEU A 53 -3.55 -16.68 -3.59
CA LEU A 53 -4.49 -16.53 -4.71
C LEU A 53 -5.42 -17.73 -4.85
N LYS A 54 -4.88 -18.96 -4.71
CA LYS A 54 -5.68 -20.18 -4.79
C LYS A 54 -6.79 -20.21 -3.73
N GLU A 55 -6.46 -19.86 -2.49
CA GLU A 55 -7.44 -19.86 -1.41
C GLU A 55 -8.45 -18.70 -1.56
N PHE A 56 -8.00 -17.51 -1.95
CA PHE A 56 -8.91 -16.40 -2.21
C PHE A 56 -9.91 -16.68 -3.35
N LEU A 57 -9.49 -17.35 -4.43
CA LEU A 57 -10.40 -17.74 -5.50
C LEU A 57 -11.45 -18.76 -5.04
N LYS A 58 -11.08 -19.72 -4.17
CA LYS A 58 -12.05 -20.64 -3.55
C LYS A 58 -13.05 -19.89 -2.66
N ALA A 59 -12.60 -18.88 -1.92
CA ALA A 59 -13.49 -18.06 -1.12
C ALA A 59 -14.44 -17.23 -2.00
N GLU A 60 -13.97 -16.73 -3.14
CA GLU A 60 -14.76 -15.97 -4.11
C GLU A 60 -15.86 -16.84 -4.75
N GLU A 61 -15.60 -18.12 -5.02
CA GLU A 61 -16.60 -19.07 -5.52
C GLU A 61 -17.75 -19.25 -4.52
N LEU A 62 -17.49 -19.18 -3.22
CA LEU A 62 -18.49 -19.35 -2.17
C LEU A 62 -19.25 -18.05 -1.88
N TYR A 63 -18.54 -16.93 -1.80
CA TYR A 63 -19.13 -15.64 -1.46
C TYR A 63 -18.37 -14.49 -2.16
N PRO A 64 -18.76 -14.16 -3.42
CA PRO A 64 -18.07 -13.16 -4.24
C PRO A 64 -18.26 -11.71 -3.76
N ASP A 65 -19.31 -11.43 -2.98
CA ASP A 65 -19.68 -10.08 -2.54
C ASP A 65 -19.10 -9.72 -1.17
N ASP A 66 -17.88 -10.20 -0.89
CA ASP A 66 -17.09 -9.76 0.27
C ASP A 66 -16.09 -8.67 -0.15
N PRO A 67 -16.27 -7.40 0.29
CA PRO A 67 -15.34 -6.32 -0.08
C PRO A 67 -13.92 -6.55 0.46
N PHE A 68 -13.75 -7.27 1.56
CA PHE A 68 -12.46 -7.59 2.12
C PHE A 68 -11.73 -8.62 1.25
N LEU A 69 -12.43 -9.68 0.83
CA LEU A 69 -11.89 -10.68 -0.10
C LEU A 69 -11.49 -10.04 -1.45
N GLN A 70 -12.32 -9.17 -1.98
CA GLN A 70 -12.02 -8.46 -3.23
C GLN A 70 -10.77 -7.58 -3.09
N ASN A 71 -10.59 -6.93 -1.94
CA ASN A 71 -9.36 -6.19 -1.65
C ASN A 71 -8.14 -7.12 -1.56
N ASP A 72 -8.24 -8.28 -0.92
CA ASP A 72 -7.15 -9.24 -0.76
C ASP A 72 -6.74 -9.87 -2.10
N LEU A 73 -7.71 -10.17 -2.99
CA LEU A 73 -7.46 -10.53 -4.38
C LEU A 73 -6.71 -9.42 -5.12
N GLY A 74 -7.16 -8.17 -4.97
CA GLY A 74 -6.49 -7.00 -5.55
C GLY A 74 -5.03 -6.89 -5.11
N LEU A 75 -4.75 -7.01 -3.81
CA LEU A 75 -3.39 -7.00 -3.26
C LEU A 75 -2.55 -8.15 -3.81
N THR A 76 -3.12 -9.34 -3.90
CA THR A 76 -2.42 -10.53 -4.38
C THR A 76 -2.07 -10.41 -5.87
N TYR A 77 -3.00 -9.91 -6.70
CA TYR A 77 -2.73 -9.64 -8.11
C TYR A 77 -1.68 -8.53 -8.29
N LYS A 78 -1.71 -7.48 -7.46
CA LYS A 78 -0.68 -6.44 -7.45
C LYS A 78 0.69 -7.02 -7.12
N ALA A 79 0.82 -7.86 -6.08
CA ALA A 79 2.06 -8.54 -5.73
C ALA A 79 2.59 -9.41 -6.88
N LYS A 80 1.69 -10.05 -7.63
CA LYS A 80 2.01 -10.83 -8.85
C LYS A 80 2.20 -9.96 -10.10
N LYS A 81 2.27 -8.62 -9.97
CA LYS A 81 2.42 -7.66 -11.09
C LYS A 81 1.31 -7.70 -12.15
N ARG A 82 0.14 -8.19 -11.80
CA ARG A 82 -1.06 -8.23 -12.65
C ARG A 82 -1.94 -7.02 -12.34
N LEU A 83 -1.45 -5.83 -12.68
CA LEU A 83 -2.03 -4.56 -12.23
C LEU A 83 -3.48 -4.36 -12.70
N ASP A 84 -3.83 -4.81 -13.91
CA ASP A 84 -5.20 -4.66 -14.43
C ASP A 84 -6.21 -5.53 -13.66
N LEU A 85 -5.81 -6.76 -13.26
CA LEU A 85 -6.62 -7.59 -12.39
C LEU A 85 -6.74 -6.99 -10.98
N ALA A 86 -5.64 -6.43 -10.44
CA ALA A 86 -5.69 -5.72 -9.18
C ALA A 86 -6.70 -4.56 -9.20
N ILE A 87 -6.69 -3.74 -10.25
CA ILE A 87 -7.67 -2.66 -10.43
C ILE A 87 -9.10 -3.19 -10.47
N LYS A 88 -9.35 -4.29 -11.20
CA LYS A 88 -10.67 -4.91 -11.29
C LYS A 88 -11.20 -5.27 -9.90
N HIS A 89 -10.40 -5.98 -9.10
CA HIS A 89 -10.82 -6.45 -7.78
C HIS A 89 -10.94 -5.30 -6.76
N PHE A 90 -10.03 -4.31 -6.76
CA PHE A 90 -10.20 -3.13 -5.90
C PHE A 90 -11.46 -2.33 -6.26
N LYS A 91 -11.78 -2.16 -7.55
CA LYS A 91 -13.03 -1.53 -7.99
C LYS A 91 -14.24 -2.33 -7.53
N ARG A 92 -14.19 -3.67 -7.64
CA ARG A 92 -15.26 -4.52 -7.12
C ARG A 92 -15.45 -4.36 -5.61
N ALA A 93 -14.36 -4.28 -4.83
CA ALA A 93 -14.45 -3.98 -3.40
C ALA A 93 -15.18 -2.65 -3.13
N LEU A 94 -14.93 -1.62 -3.95
CA LEU A 94 -15.56 -0.31 -3.82
C LEU A 94 -17.01 -0.27 -4.34
N GLU A 95 -17.39 -1.11 -5.29
CA GLU A 95 -18.79 -1.29 -5.69
C GLU A 95 -19.62 -1.86 -4.54
N ILE A 96 -19.06 -2.83 -3.80
CA ILE A 96 -19.71 -3.47 -2.65
C ILE A 96 -19.70 -2.52 -1.43
N LYS A 97 -18.58 -1.85 -1.20
CA LYS A 97 -18.38 -0.96 -0.05
C LYS A 97 -17.70 0.35 -0.50
N PRO A 98 -18.47 1.36 -0.91
CA PRO A 98 -17.93 2.61 -1.50
C PRO A 98 -17.02 3.44 -0.58
N ASP A 99 -17.17 3.31 0.73
CA ASP A 99 -16.38 4.01 1.74
C ASP A 99 -15.16 3.22 2.24
N TYR A 100 -14.82 2.10 1.57
CA TYR A 100 -13.71 1.24 1.98
C TYR A 100 -12.34 1.87 1.67
N ALA A 101 -11.86 2.68 2.60
CA ALA A 101 -10.61 3.44 2.48
C ALA A 101 -9.37 2.58 2.16
N PRO A 102 -9.17 1.35 2.71
CA PRO A 102 -8.06 0.49 2.31
C PRO A 102 -8.06 0.17 0.81
N ALA A 103 -9.21 -0.17 0.21
CA ALA A 103 -9.29 -0.45 -1.22
C ALA A 103 -9.01 0.80 -2.07
N LYS A 104 -9.50 1.99 -1.65
CA LYS A 104 -9.16 3.26 -2.31
C LYS A 104 -7.65 3.53 -2.26
N ASN A 105 -7.02 3.39 -1.09
CA ASN A 105 -5.58 3.56 -0.95
C ASN A 105 -4.80 2.58 -1.83
N ASN A 106 -5.18 1.31 -1.82
CA ASN A 106 -4.52 0.28 -2.62
C ASN A 106 -4.68 0.54 -4.12
N LEU A 107 -5.86 0.95 -4.56
CA LEU A 107 -6.13 1.34 -5.94
C LEU A 107 -5.26 2.55 -6.35
N GLY A 108 -5.16 3.55 -5.49
CA GLY A 108 -4.23 4.67 -5.68
C GLY A 108 -2.79 4.22 -5.87
N THR A 109 -2.30 3.24 -5.07
CA THR A 109 -0.93 2.71 -5.23
C THR A 109 -0.73 1.97 -6.54
N VAL A 110 -1.76 1.30 -7.08
CA VAL A 110 -1.67 0.67 -8.41
C VAL A 110 -1.55 1.73 -9.50
N TYR A 111 -2.30 2.83 -9.42
CA TYR A 111 -2.17 3.94 -10.37
C TYR A 111 -0.82 4.65 -10.26
N LEU A 112 -0.21 4.73 -9.06
CA LEU A 112 1.19 5.17 -8.92
C LEU A 112 2.16 4.27 -9.72
N GLU A 113 2.03 2.94 -9.60
CA GLU A 113 2.86 2.00 -10.36
C GLU A 113 2.65 2.14 -11.87
N LYS A 114 1.44 2.46 -12.31
CA LYS A 114 1.12 2.76 -13.72
C LYS A 114 1.55 4.17 -14.16
N LYS A 115 2.09 5.00 -13.25
CA LYS A 115 2.44 6.41 -13.47
C LYS A 115 1.24 7.30 -13.85
N GLU A 116 0.04 6.88 -13.48
CA GLU A 116 -1.19 7.63 -13.63
C GLU A 116 -1.41 8.53 -12.41
N TRP A 117 -0.54 9.55 -12.27
CA TRP A 117 -0.40 10.35 -11.05
C TRP A 117 -1.69 11.05 -10.63
N ASP A 118 -2.43 11.66 -11.56
CA ASP A 118 -3.67 12.39 -11.25
C ASP A 118 -4.76 11.46 -10.74
N THR A 119 -4.87 10.27 -11.33
CA THR A 119 -5.81 9.24 -10.86
C THR A 119 -5.44 8.77 -9.45
N ALA A 120 -4.15 8.54 -9.19
CA ALA A 120 -3.65 8.16 -7.86
C ALA A 120 -3.95 9.25 -6.82
N ILE A 121 -3.67 10.52 -7.14
CA ILE A 121 -3.95 11.67 -6.27
C ILE A 121 -5.43 11.75 -5.91
N LYS A 122 -6.33 11.54 -6.88
CA LYS A 122 -7.78 11.54 -6.62
C LYS A 122 -8.13 10.52 -5.53
N TYR A 123 -7.71 9.27 -5.68
CA TYR A 123 -8.02 8.22 -4.70
C TYR A 123 -7.41 8.50 -3.32
N PHE A 124 -6.16 8.97 -3.25
CA PHE A 124 -5.55 9.30 -1.96
C PHE A 124 -6.22 10.48 -1.26
N LYS A 125 -6.67 11.51 -2.00
CA LYS A 125 -7.46 12.61 -1.42
C LYS A 125 -8.75 12.10 -0.80
N GLU A 126 -9.50 11.24 -1.50
CA GLU A 126 -10.71 10.62 -0.95
C GLU A 126 -10.43 9.81 0.33
N VAL A 127 -9.24 9.19 0.45
CA VAL A 127 -8.84 8.49 1.68
C VAL A 127 -8.53 9.47 2.81
N THR A 128 -7.85 10.59 2.52
CA THR A 128 -7.49 11.58 3.55
C THR A 128 -8.69 12.35 4.10
N GLU A 129 -9.81 12.37 3.38
CA GLU A 129 -11.08 12.94 3.84
C GLU A 129 -11.84 11.99 4.80
N ASN A 130 -11.47 10.71 4.84
CA ASN A 130 -12.09 9.74 5.72
C ASN A 130 -11.46 9.79 7.12
N MET A 131 -12.14 10.45 8.06
CA MET A 131 -11.68 10.62 9.45
C MET A 131 -11.50 9.31 10.23
N LEU A 132 -12.08 8.20 9.75
CA LEU A 132 -12.00 6.88 10.39
C LEU A 132 -10.90 5.99 9.80
N TYR A 133 -10.12 6.51 8.85
CA TYR A 133 -9.03 5.74 8.27
C TYR A 133 -7.88 5.57 9.27
N ALA A 134 -7.54 4.33 9.59
CA ALA A 134 -6.61 4.00 10.66
C ALA A 134 -5.15 4.44 10.42
N THR A 135 -4.76 4.68 9.17
CA THR A 135 -3.37 5.00 8.79
C THR A 135 -3.31 6.20 7.82
N PRO A 136 -3.82 7.38 8.23
CA PRO A 136 -3.88 8.56 7.36
C PRO A 136 -2.49 9.03 6.91
N GLN A 137 -1.44 8.85 7.73
CA GLN A 137 -0.05 9.15 7.37
C GLN A 137 0.42 8.38 6.12
N LEU A 138 -0.10 7.17 5.87
CA LEU A 138 0.24 6.40 4.69
C LEU A 138 -0.34 7.05 3.42
N ALA A 139 -1.61 7.44 3.43
CA ALA A 139 -2.25 8.12 2.29
C ALA A 139 -1.61 9.48 2.02
N LEU A 140 -1.28 10.24 3.07
CA LEU A 140 -0.57 11.51 2.95
C LEU A 140 0.83 11.35 2.33
N ALA A 141 1.60 10.34 2.75
CA ALA A 141 2.90 10.08 2.15
C ALA A 141 2.78 9.62 0.68
N ASN A 142 1.75 8.84 0.35
CA ASN A 142 1.46 8.47 -1.03
C ASN A 142 1.09 9.69 -1.89
N LEU A 143 0.35 10.67 -1.34
CA LEU A 143 0.12 11.96 -1.98
C LEU A 143 1.44 12.71 -2.20
N GLY A 144 2.29 12.77 -1.18
CA GLY A 144 3.63 13.35 -1.30
C GLY A 144 4.41 12.74 -2.45
N TRP A 145 4.40 11.41 -2.54
CA TRP A 145 5.09 10.69 -3.62
C TRP A 145 4.50 10.95 -5.00
N ALA A 146 3.17 11.01 -5.12
CA ALA A 146 2.50 11.32 -6.37
C ALA A 146 2.87 12.72 -6.87
N TYR A 147 2.84 13.73 -6.00
CA TYR A 147 3.23 15.10 -6.32
C TYR A 147 4.73 15.23 -6.62
N TYR A 148 5.60 14.48 -5.92
CA TYR A 148 7.02 14.42 -6.25
C TYR A 148 7.25 13.98 -7.70
N ASN A 149 6.57 12.92 -8.13
CA ASN A 149 6.69 12.41 -9.49
C ASN A 149 6.08 13.33 -10.55
N LYS A 150 5.11 14.15 -10.19
CA LYS A 150 4.62 15.26 -11.03
C LYS A 150 5.54 16.48 -11.04
N LYS A 151 6.63 16.46 -10.25
CA LYS A 151 7.53 17.60 -10.01
C LYS A 151 6.85 18.81 -9.35
N GLU A 152 5.72 18.60 -8.71
CA GLU A 152 5.01 19.57 -7.90
C GLU A 152 5.57 19.54 -6.46
N PHE A 153 6.85 19.90 -6.32
CA PHE A 153 7.62 19.68 -5.09
C PHE A 153 7.08 20.43 -3.87
N GLY A 154 6.47 21.60 -4.03
CA GLY A 154 5.84 22.33 -2.93
C GLY A 154 4.64 21.57 -2.33
N LEU A 155 3.83 20.93 -3.17
CA LEU A 155 2.75 20.06 -2.69
C LEU A 155 3.31 18.77 -2.10
N SER A 156 4.35 18.20 -2.69
CA SER A 156 5.06 17.04 -2.14
C SER A 156 5.55 17.32 -0.71
N GLU A 157 6.27 18.43 -0.49
CA GLU A 157 6.70 18.88 0.84
C GLU A 157 5.52 18.98 1.80
N THR A 158 4.44 19.64 1.38
CA THR A 158 3.25 19.85 2.21
C THR A 158 2.67 18.53 2.70
N TYR A 159 2.50 17.54 1.83
CA TYR A 159 1.90 16.27 2.19
C TYR A 159 2.82 15.37 3.02
N TYR A 160 4.13 15.39 2.77
CA TYR A 160 5.08 14.67 3.61
C TYR A 160 5.16 15.27 5.01
N ARG A 161 5.14 16.61 5.16
CA ARG A 161 5.08 17.25 6.47
C ARG A 161 3.81 16.86 7.24
N LYS A 162 2.64 16.90 6.60
CA LYS A 162 1.39 16.42 7.19
C LYS A 162 1.46 14.96 7.65
N ALA A 163 2.15 14.09 6.90
CA ALA A 163 2.36 12.71 7.31
C ALA A 163 3.27 12.61 8.55
N LEU A 164 4.30 13.46 8.64
CA LEU A 164 5.22 13.53 9.78
C LEU A 164 4.61 14.20 11.01
N ASP A 165 3.62 15.07 10.85
CA ASP A 165 2.84 15.63 11.96
C ASP A 165 2.04 14.53 12.68
N LEU A 166 1.57 13.52 11.94
CA LEU A 166 0.86 12.36 12.48
C LEU A 166 1.80 11.28 13.02
N ASP A 167 2.89 11.00 12.32
CA ASP A 167 3.92 10.06 12.74
C ASP A 167 5.31 10.64 12.44
N PRO A 168 5.95 11.29 13.43
CA PRO A 168 7.25 11.92 13.25
C PRO A 168 8.40 10.98 12.84
N LYS A 169 8.18 9.67 12.93
CA LYS A 169 9.16 8.65 12.52
C LYS A 169 8.78 7.92 11.26
N PHE A 170 7.68 8.30 10.59
CA PHE A 170 7.20 7.57 9.41
C PHE A 170 8.26 7.57 8.29
N ILE A 171 8.88 6.42 8.09
CA ILE A 171 10.06 6.25 7.21
C ILE A 171 9.82 6.75 5.79
N ASN A 172 8.63 6.45 5.20
CA ASN A 172 8.32 6.84 3.84
C ASN A 172 8.21 8.37 3.69
N ALA A 173 7.71 9.04 4.73
CA ALA A 173 7.59 10.49 4.72
C ALA A 173 8.94 11.17 4.98
N LEU A 174 9.76 10.65 5.91
CA LEU A 174 11.13 11.16 6.11
C LEU A 174 11.95 11.06 4.84
N ARG A 175 12.01 9.86 4.25
CA ARG A 175 12.73 9.65 2.99
C ARG A 175 12.20 10.53 1.87
N GLY A 176 10.88 10.55 1.69
CA GLY A 176 10.22 11.32 0.63
C GLY A 176 10.43 12.83 0.77
N LEU A 177 10.40 13.36 1.99
CA LEU A 177 10.67 14.78 2.27
C LEU A 177 12.11 15.13 1.97
N GLY A 178 13.08 14.29 2.41
CA GLY A 178 14.49 14.49 2.12
C GLY A 178 14.76 14.55 0.61
N LEU A 179 14.22 13.58 -0.15
CA LEU A 179 14.35 13.57 -1.60
C LEU A 179 13.64 14.77 -2.26
N THR A 180 12.54 15.23 -1.69
CA THR A 180 11.83 16.42 -2.18
C THR A 180 12.68 17.67 -2.02
N TYR A 181 13.33 17.87 -0.86
CA TYR A 181 14.22 18.99 -0.65
C TYR A 181 15.42 18.97 -1.60
N ILE A 182 16.03 17.80 -1.79
CA ILE A 182 17.11 17.64 -2.78
C ILE A 182 16.64 18.04 -4.18
N ALA A 183 15.45 17.58 -4.59
CA ALA A 183 14.88 17.93 -5.89
C ALA A 183 14.55 19.43 -6.04
N MET A 184 14.32 20.14 -4.92
CA MET A 184 14.17 21.61 -4.87
C MET A 184 15.50 22.39 -4.85
N GLY A 185 16.64 21.70 -4.80
CA GLY A 185 17.97 22.31 -4.62
C GLY A 185 18.29 22.70 -3.16
N ARG A 186 17.43 22.35 -2.21
CA ARG A 186 17.58 22.58 -0.76
C ARG A 186 18.37 21.40 -0.15
N ILE A 187 19.64 21.25 -0.58
CA ILE A 187 20.45 20.04 -0.30
C ILE A 187 20.67 19.85 1.20
N ASP A 188 21.04 20.90 1.93
CA ASP A 188 21.33 20.81 3.37
C ASP A 188 20.12 20.35 4.18
N GLU A 189 18.93 20.86 3.86
CA GLU A 189 17.68 20.44 4.48
C GLU A 189 17.33 18.99 4.12
N GLY A 190 17.61 18.58 2.89
CA GLY A 190 17.46 17.19 2.45
C GLY A 190 18.36 16.24 3.24
N VAL A 191 19.63 16.62 3.43
CA VAL A 191 20.61 15.89 4.26
C VAL A 191 20.11 15.76 5.69
N GLU A 192 19.70 16.86 6.35
CA GLU A 192 19.19 16.85 7.72
C GLU A 192 18.03 15.85 7.91
N ILE A 193 17.06 15.86 7.00
CA ILE A 193 15.92 14.92 7.06
C ILE A 193 16.36 13.47 6.84
N LEU A 194 17.30 13.22 5.92
CA LEU A 194 17.80 11.87 5.68
C LEU A 194 18.69 11.38 6.85
N GLU A 195 19.49 12.24 7.48
CA GLU A 195 20.21 11.92 8.71
C GLU A 195 19.25 11.53 9.85
N ARG A 196 18.14 12.26 10.00
CA ARG A 196 17.07 11.89 10.93
C ARG A 196 16.46 10.54 10.57
N ALA A 197 16.29 10.23 9.28
CA ALA A 197 15.76 8.95 8.82
C ALA A 197 16.70 7.79 9.17
N VAL A 198 18.00 7.88 8.88
CA VAL A 198 18.97 6.81 9.22
C VAL A 198 19.13 6.63 10.72
N LYS A 199 19.03 7.70 11.52
CA LYS A 199 19.04 7.63 12.98
C LYS A 199 17.88 6.81 13.53
N ASN A 200 16.68 6.95 12.94
CA ASN A 200 15.49 6.17 13.33
C ASN A 200 15.54 4.72 12.79
N TYR A 201 16.16 4.50 11.64
CA TYR A 201 16.17 3.23 10.90
C TYR A 201 17.60 2.83 10.50
N PRO A 202 18.49 2.55 11.47
CA PRO A 202 19.93 2.37 11.21
C PRO A 202 20.29 1.10 10.43
N LYS A 203 19.33 0.21 10.19
CA LYS A 203 19.52 -1.04 9.41
C LYS A 203 18.95 -0.97 8.01
N PHE A 204 18.46 0.20 7.57
CA PHE A 204 17.77 0.31 6.29
C PHE A 204 18.71 0.90 5.22
N ALA A 205 19.37 0.02 4.47
CA ALA A 205 20.42 0.37 3.49
C ALA A 205 20.03 1.46 2.49
N LEU A 206 18.76 1.48 2.03
CA LEU A 206 18.27 2.46 1.06
C LEU A 206 18.36 3.91 1.58
N LEU A 207 18.19 4.13 2.88
CA LEU A 207 18.34 5.48 3.45
C LEU A 207 19.78 5.97 3.42
N TYR A 208 20.74 5.07 3.61
CA TYR A 208 22.15 5.41 3.50
C TYR A 208 22.57 5.67 2.04
N ASP A 209 21.97 4.96 1.08
CA ASP A 209 22.18 5.22 -0.34
C ASP A 209 21.68 6.62 -0.74
N ASP A 210 20.44 6.97 -0.30
CA ASP A 210 19.89 8.31 -0.52
C ASP A 210 20.75 9.40 0.17
N LEU A 211 21.19 9.15 1.39
CA LEU A 211 22.03 10.08 2.16
C LEU A 211 23.43 10.25 1.54
N ALA A 212 24.04 9.15 1.09
CA ALA A 212 25.33 9.22 0.38
C ALA A 212 25.23 10.07 -0.89
N LYS A 213 24.17 9.88 -1.67
CA LYS A 213 23.91 10.71 -2.85
C LYS A 213 23.67 12.18 -2.50
N ALA A 214 23.01 12.46 -1.38
CA ALA A 214 22.83 13.82 -0.90
C ALA A 214 24.16 14.47 -0.49
N TYR A 215 25.02 13.75 0.23
CA TYR A 215 26.36 14.23 0.57
C TYR A 215 27.24 14.46 -0.67
N MET A 216 27.11 13.62 -1.71
CA MET A 216 27.78 13.88 -2.98
C MET A 216 27.36 15.22 -3.61
N LEU A 217 26.09 15.58 -3.50
CA LEU A 217 25.56 16.85 -4.00
C LEU A 217 26.01 18.05 -3.16
N SER A 218 26.25 17.87 -1.86
CA SER A 218 26.81 18.89 -0.98
C SER A 218 28.34 18.93 -0.97
N TYR A 219 29.01 18.10 -1.81
CA TYR A 219 30.46 17.95 -1.87
C TYR A 219 31.13 17.46 -0.56
N ASP A 220 30.35 16.87 0.35
CA ASP A 220 30.85 16.24 1.58
C ASP A 220 31.25 14.79 1.28
N TYR A 221 32.41 14.64 0.62
CA TYR A 221 32.88 13.33 0.13
C TYR A 221 33.22 12.35 1.27
N ASP A 222 33.66 12.83 2.41
CA ASP A 222 34.01 11.97 3.55
C ASP A 222 32.75 11.31 4.10
N LYS A 223 31.70 12.09 4.34
CA LYS A 223 30.41 11.53 4.79
C LYS A 223 29.74 10.67 3.71
N ALA A 224 29.90 11.01 2.43
CA ALA A 224 29.41 10.18 1.33
C ALA A 224 30.07 8.79 1.35
N LEU A 225 31.41 8.72 1.57
CA LEU A 225 32.13 7.45 1.69
C LEU A 225 31.63 6.62 2.85
N ASP A 226 31.44 7.22 4.03
CA ASP A 226 30.92 6.52 5.21
C ASP A 226 29.52 5.97 4.97
N ALA A 227 28.65 6.76 4.34
CA ALA A 227 27.30 6.34 4.03
C ALA A 227 27.27 5.22 2.97
N TYR A 228 28.07 5.28 1.90
CA TYR A 228 28.20 4.17 0.94
C TYR A 228 28.78 2.91 1.59
N GLN A 229 29.72 3.03 2.51
CA GLN A 229 30.23 1.88 3.26
C GLN A 229 29.11 1.20 4.06
N LYS A 230 28.21 1.97 4.66
CA LYS A 230 27.01 1.43 5.34
C LYS A 230 26.07 0.70 4.37
N VAL A 231 25.92 1.17 3.14
CA VAL A 231 25.14 0.44 2.12
C VAL A 231 25.75 -0.94 1.84
N ILE A 232 27.07 -1.01 1.66
CA ILE A 232 27.81 -2.25 1.38
C ILE A 232 27.67 -3.24 2.56
N GLU A 233 27.81 -2.74 3.80
CA GLU A 233 27.69 -3.53 5.02
C GLU A 233 26.26 -4.10 5.23
N LEU A 234 25.23 -3.28 4.96
CA LEU A 234 23.83 -3.64 5.24
C LEU A 234 23.17 -4.48 4.14
N ALA A 235 23.67 -4.40 2.92
CA ALA A 235 23.07 -5.09 1.77
C ALA A 235 24.13 -5.77 0.88
N PRO A 236 25.02 -6.60 1.44
CA PRO A 236 26.13 -7.19 0.69
C PRO A 236 25.66 -7.98 -0.52
N GLY A 237 26.34 -7.83 -1.65
CA GLY A 237 26.02 -8.52 -2.90
C GLY A 237 24.76 -8.03 -3.62
N SER A 238 24.08 -7.01 -3.11
CA SER A 238 22.94 -6.39 -3.78
C SER A 238 23.42 -5.46 -4.91
N ALA A 239 22.53 -5.19 -5.88
CA ALA A 239 22.79 -4.19 -6.92
C ALA A 239 23.14 -2.81 -6.33
N MET A 240 22.50 -2.44 -5.21
CA MET A 240 22.78 -1.19 -4.49
C MET A 240 24.20 -1.17 -3.90
N ALA A 241 24.66 -2.28 -3.29
CA ALA A 241 26.03 -2.38 -2.78
C ALA A 241 27.07 -2.29 -3.90
N MET A 242 26.83 -2.94 -5.03
CA MET A 242 27.72 -2.85 -6.20
C MET A 242 27.82 -1.42 -6.76
N GLU A 243 26.72 -0.67 -6.79
CA GLU A 243 26.76 0.74 -7.18
C GLU A 243 27.47 1.62 -6.13
N ALA A 244 27.28 1.33 -4.83
CA ALA A 244 28.01 2.01 -3.76
C ALA A 244 29.53 1.74 -3.83
N GLU A 245 29.97 0.51 -4.12
CA GLU A 245 31.38 0.18 -4.34
C GLU A 245 31.99 0.99 -5.49
N LYS A 246 31.30 1.08 -6.63
CA LYS A 246 31.75 1.92 -7.76
C LYS A 246 31.85 3.40 -7.37
N ALA A 247 30.88 3.91 -6.59
CA ALA A 247 30.92 5.29 -6.11
C ALA A 247 32.11 5.53 -5.18
N VAL A 248 32.41 4.61 -4.25
CA VAL A 248 33.57 4.65 -3.36
C VAL A 248 34.88 4.68 -4.17
N HIS A 249 35.04 3.80 -5.17
CA HIS A 249 36.23 3.80 -6.04
C HIS A 249 36.38 5.13 -6.77
N LYS A 250 35.30 5.68 -7.32
CA LYS A 250 35.33 6.96 -8.02
C LYS A 250 35.74 8.12 -7.11
N ILE A 251 35.26 8.17 -5.87
CA ILE A 251 35.60 9.22 -4.89
C ILE A 251 37.08 9.11 -4.50
N LYS A 252 37.59 7.90 -4.30
CA LYS A 252 38.99 7.65 -3.92
C LYS A 252 39.98 7.80 -5.05
N GLY A 253 39.51 7.96 -6.30
CA GLY A 253 40.36 8.17 -7.47
C GLY A 253 41.00 6.91 -8.04
N TYR A 254 40.41 5.74 -7.83
CA TYR A 254 40.84 4.46 -8.42
C TYR A 254 39.94 4.05 -9.59
#